data_7d0e27595e10d97e5d3f48a579562435
#
_entry.id   7d0e27595e10d97e5d3f48a579562435
#
_cell.length_a   1.000
_cell.length_b   1.000
_cell.length_c   1.000
_cell.angle_alpha   90.00
_cell.angle_beta   90.00
_cell.angle_gamma   90.00
#
_symmetry.space_group_name_H-M   'P 1'
#
loop_
_entity.id
_entity.type
_entity.pdbx_description
1 polymer ?
#
loop_
_entity_poly.entity_id
_entity_poly.type
_entity_poly.pdbx_seq_one_letter_code
_entity_poly.pdbx_strand_id
1 'polypeptide(L)'
;MRLRDLVSGRKRLYVFGGLAFLAALVYFLWQTGVGSMRLLESTLLAMTPLTLAATGECINEKAGVINIGLEGIFLIAALSGVYWAEIFQSGVLGIVFGSLTGALIGFFLGVMSVYGKADQVIAGMGINLLAVGLVPFLLMAIWAFPGIHIFPKELMIPRVRLDTPQGLFSLSPITLLAIGAAILAYVLLHRTLLGLRIRAVGER
;
A
#
# COMPACT_ATOMS: atom_id res chain seq x y z
N MET A 1 10.00 -45.00 -11.03
CA MET A 1 9.13 -43.85 -10.70
C MET A 1 10.01 -42.79 -10.04
N ARG A 2 10.31 -41.66 -10.72
CA ARG A 2 11.32 -40.71 -10.26
C ARG A 2 10.67 -39.75 -9.25
N LEU A 3 11.40 -39.41 -8.18
CA LEU A 3 10.96 -38.46 -7.14
C LEU A 3 10.44 -37.11 -7.72
N ARG A 4 10.95 -36.73 -8.90
CA ARG A 4 10.48 -35.55 -9.67
C ARG A 4 9.00 -35.65 -10.09
N ASP A 5 8.50 -36.84 -10.40
CA ASP A 5 7.12 -37.02 -10.88
C ASP A 5 6.11 -36.96 -9.75
N LEU A 6 6.48 -37.37 -8.53
CA LEU A 6 5.68 -37.25 -7.31
C LEU A 6 5.55 -35.77 -6.86
N VAL A 7 6.64 -35.02 -6.97
CA VAL A 7 6.64 -33.58 -6.64
C VAL A 7 5.84 -32.78 -7.68
N SER A 8 5.91 -33.16 -8.95
CA SER A 8 5.11 -32.55 -10.02
C SER A 8 3.60 -32.81 -9.83
N GLY A 9 3.22 -34.05 -9.47
CA GLY A 9 1.84 -34.43 -9.21
C GLY A 9 1.23 -33.68 -8.02
N ARG A 10 1.97 -33.55 -6.90
CA ARG A 10 1.54 -32.79 -5.74
C ARG A 10 1.36 -31.29 -6.04
N LYS A 11 2.28 -30.68 -6.77
CA LYS A 11 2.17 -29.27 -7.18
C LYS A 11 0.93 -29.04 -8.05
N ARG A 12 0.64 -29.93 -9.00
CA ARG A 12 -0.59 -29.87 -9.79
C ARG A 12 -1.83 -29.99 -8.92
N LEU A 13 -1.84 -30.89 -7.94
CA LEU A 13 -2.96 -31.06 -7.02
C LEU A 13 -3.24 -29.79 -6.22
N TYR A 14 -2.21 -29.10 -5.73
CA TYR A 14 -2.36 -27.82 -5.02
C TYR A 14 -2.87 -26.72 -5.95
N VAL A 15 -2.40 -26.65 -7.18
CA VAL A 15 -2.89 -25.68 -8.17
C VAL A 15 -4.35 -25.95 -8.52
N PHE A 16 -4.73 -27.22 -8.78
CA PHE A 16 -6.13 -27.58 -9.04
C PHE A 16 -7.02 -27.35 -7.82
N GLY A 17 -6.56 -27.67 -6.62
CA GLY A 17 -7.26 -27.38 -5.36
C GLY A 17 -7.48 -25.89 -5.15
N GLY A 18 -6.45 -25.07 -5.40
CA GLY A 18 -6.56 -23.61 -5.33
C GLY A 18 -7.53 -23.03 -6.37
N LEU A 19 -7.48 -23.52 -7.60
CA LEU A 19 -8.42 -23.10 -8.65
C LEU A 19 -9.86 -23.53 -8.35
N ALA A 20 -10.05 -24.75 -7.85
CA ALA A 20 -11.37 -25.24 -7.42
C ALA A 20 -11.93 -24.43 -6.25
N PHE A 21 -11.08 -24.10 -5.27
CA PHE A 21 -11.47 -23.24 -4.15
C PHE A 21 -11.84 -21.83 -4.63
N LEU A 22 -11.07 -21.22 -5.50
CA LEU A 22 -11.37 -19.93 -6.11
C LEU A 22 -12.67 -19.97 -6.91
N ALA A 23 -12.90 -21.01 -7.70
CA ALA A 23 -14.13 -21.17 -8.46
C ALA A 23 -15.35 -21.35 -7.54
N ALA A 24 -15.22 -22.13 -6.46
CA ALA A 24 -16.27 -22.30 -5.45
C ALA A 24 -16.54 -20.99 -4.71
N LEU A 25 -15.52 -20.21 -4.38
CA LEU A 25 -15.64 -18.91 -3.74
C LEU A 25 -16.37 -17.91 -4.66
N VAL A 26 -15.99 -17.85 -5.94
CA VAL A 26 -16.66 -16.99 -6.92
C VAL A 26 -18.11 -17.40 -7.11
N TYR A 27 -18.39 -18.71 -7.20
CA TYR A 27 -19.75 -19.23 -7.30
C TYR A 27 -20.59 -18.88 -6.05
N PHE A 28 -20.02 -19.06 -4.85
CA PHE A 28 -20.66 -18.68 -3.59
C PHE A 28 -20.99 -17.18 -3.54
N LEU A 29 -20.04 -16.33 -3.91
CA LEU A 29 -20.23 -14.87 -3.96
C LEU A 29 -21.31 -14.48 -5.00
N TRP A 30 -21.39 -15.21 -6.10
CA TRP A 30 -22.43 -15.02 -7.11
C TRP A 30 -23.82 -15.37 -6.56
N GLN A 31 -23.95 -16.49 -5.85
CA GLN A 31 -25.22 -16.97 -5.25
C GLN A 31 -25.72 -16.08 -4.10
N THR A 32 -24.80 -15.51 -3.31
CA THR A 32 -25.18 -14.67 -2.15
C THR A 32 -25.68 -13.28 -2.54
N GLY A 33 -25.72 -12.94 -3.84
CA GLY A 33 -26.17 -11.61 -4.29
C GLY A 33 -25.32 -10.45 -3.76
N VAL A 34 -24.18 -10.75 -3.12
CA VAL A 34 -23.15 -9.76 -2.81
C VAL A 34 -22.61 -9.31 -4.15
N GLY A 35 -23.24 -8.29 -4.70
CA GLY A 35 -23.04 -7.84 -6.08
C GLY A 35 -21.57 -7.79 -6.39
N SER A 36 -21.12 -8.54 -7.38
CA SER A 36 -19.75 -8.65 -7.82
C SER A 36 -19.06 -7.29 -8.00
N MET A 37 -19.83 -6.26 -8.35
CA MET A 37 -19.35 -4.87 -8.48
C MET A 37 -18.95 -4.22 -7.15
N ARG A 38 -19.73 -4.43 -6.06
CA ARG A 38 -19.37 -3.90 -4.73
C ARG A 38 -18.13 -4.57 -4.17
N LEU A 39 -18.00 -5.88 -4.39
CA LEU A 39 -16.81 -6.62 -3.99
C LEU A 39 -15.58 -6.12 -4.75
N LEU A 40 -15.70 -5.94 -6.06
CA LEU A 40 -14.62 -5.39 -6.90
C LEU A 40 -14.23 -3.97 -6.45
N GLU A 41 -15.20 -3.11 -6.17
CA GLU A 41 -14.96 -1.76 -5.64
C GLU A 41 -14.19 -1.80 -4.32
N SER A 42 -14.66 -2.61 -3.37
CA SER A 42 -14.01 -2.74 -2.06
C SER A 42 -12.59 -3.29 -2.18
N THR A 43 -12.38 -4.26 -3.08
CA THR A 43 -11.06 -4.83 -3.35
C THR A 43 -10.12 -3.80 -3.95
N LEU A 44 -10.58 -3.03 -4.95
CA LEU A 44 -9.79 -1.96 -5.56
C LEU A 44 -9.41 -0.87 -4.57
N LEU A 45 -10.33 -0.52 -3.66
CA LEU A 45 -10.03 0.44 -2.61
C LEU A 45 -8.99 -0.09 -1.62
N ALA A 46 -9.16 -1.33 -1.17
CA ALA A 46 -8.26 -1.96 -0.20
C ALA A 46 -6.85 -2.19 -0.78
N MET A 47 -6.75 -2.55 -2.06
CA MET A 47 -5.46 -2.76 -2.70
C MET A 47 -4.68 -1.47 -3.01
N THR A 48 -5.35 -0.32 -3.08
CA THR A 48 -4.74 0.96 -3.47
C THR A 48 -3.52 1.32 -2.61
N PRO A 49 -3.62 1.42 -1.27
CA PRO A 49 -2.46 1.74 -0.42
C PRO A 49 -1.38 0.66 -0.49
N LEU A 50 -1.77 -0.61 -0.57
CA LEU A 50 -0.82 -1.72 -0.68
C LEU A 50 -0.03 -1.67 -1.99
N THR A 51 -0.69 -1.33 -3.11
CA THR A 51 -0.03 -1.18 -4.41
C THR A 51 0.98 -0.04 -4.41
N LEU A 52 0.63 1.11 -3.80
CA LEU A 52 1.56 2.23 -3.67
C LEU A 52 2.77 1.86 -2.81
N ALA A 53 2.54 1.18 -1.69
CA ALA A 53 3.61 0.70 -0.82
C ALA A 53 4.54 -0.28 -1.51
N ALA A 54 3.97 -1.34 -2.09
CA ALA A 54 4.73 -2.35 -2.80
C ALA A 54 5.55 -1.75 -3.96
N THR A 55 4.97 -0.76 -4.66
CA THR A 55 5.67 -0.04 -5.73
C THR A 55 6.89 0.73 -5.20
N GLY A 56 6.73 1.43 -4.07
CA GLY A 56 7.82 2.14 -3.41
C GLY A 56 8.91 1.18 -2.91
N GLU A 57 8.50 0.08 -2.27
CA GLU A 57 9.42 -0.92 -1.75
C GLU A 57 10.18 -1.64 -2.86
N CYS A 58 9.56 -1.95 -3.99
CA CYS A 58 10.27 -2.49 -5.15
C CYS A 58 11.42 -1.57 -5.63
N ILE A 59 11.26 -0.25 -5.53
CA ILE A 59 12.33 0.70 -5.89
C ILE A 59 13.44 0.66 -4.84
N ASN A 60 13.10 0.63 -3.55
CA ASN A 60 14.05 0.54 -2.45
C ASN A 60 14.87 -0.75 -2.50
N GLU A 61 14.21 -1.91 -2.64
CA GLU A 61 14.89 -3.20 -2.77
C GLU A 61 15.84 -3.25 -3.96
N LYS A 62 15.43 -2.68 -5.10
CA LYS A 62 16.31 -2.57 -6.29
C LYS A 62 17.48 -1.63 -6.06
N ALA A 63 17.42 -0.73 -5.10
CA ALA A 63 18.53 0.11 -4.66
C ALA A 63 19.39 -0.54 -3.56
N GLY A 64 19.02 -1.74 -3.08
CA GLY A 64 19.72 -2.45 -2.01
C GLY A 64 19.31 -2.00 -0.59
N VAL A 65 18.18 -1.31 -0.45
CA VAL A 65 17.63 -0.87 0.84
C VAL A 65 16.31 -1.59 1.09
N ILE A 66 16.21 -2.31 2.22
CA ILE A 66 14.97 -2.98 2.63
C ILE A 66 14.28 -2.14 3.70
N ASN A 67 13.03 -1.76 3.45
CA ASN A 67 12.25 -0.95 4.37
C ASN A 67 11.19 -1.78 5.10
N ILE A 68 11.54 -2.35 6.24
CA ILE A 68 10.59 -3.08 7.11
C ILE A 68 9.69 -2.12 7.91
N GLY A 69 10.03 -0.81 7.94
CA GLY A 69 9.27 0.22 8.65
C GLY A 69 8.04 0.76 7.93
N LEU A 70 7.61 0.14 6.82
CA LEU A 70 6.50 0.62 6.00
C LEU A 70 5.20 0.82 6.80
N GLU A 71 4.87 -0.10 7.70
CA GLU A 71 3.65 -0.02 8.51
C GLU A 71 3.65 1.24 9.39
N GLY A 72 4.77 1.50 10.09
CA GLY A 72 4.92 2.69 10.92
C GLY A 72 4.90 3.99 10.11
N ILE A 73 5.54 3.99 8.93
CA ILE A 73 5.51 5.14 8.01
C ILE A 73 4.08 5.42 7.58
N PHE A 74 3.29 4.40 7.24
CA PHE A 74 1.89 4.56 6.87
C PHE A 74 1.04 5.11 7.99
N LEU A 75 1.19 4.59 9.22
CA LEU A 75 0.43 5.06 10.37
C LEU A 75 0.67 6.55 10.63
N ILE A 76 1.95 6.97 10.65
CA ILE A 76 2.30 8.37 10.90
C ILE A 76 1.88 9.26 9.72
N ALA A 77 2.09 8.80 8.49
CA ALA A 77 1.69 9.54 7.30
C ALA A 77 0.17 9.72 7.21
N ALA A 78 -0.60 8.68 7.56
CA ALA A 78 -2.06 8.73 7.59
C ALA A 78 -2.56 9.73 8.65
N LEU A 79 -2.01 9.69 9.87
CA LEU A 79 -2.33 10.64 10.92
C LEU A 79 -2.05 12.08 10.48
N SER A 80 -0.85 12.32 9.93
CA SER A 80 -0.45 13.63 9.41
C SER A 80 -1.38 14.09 8.29
N GLY A 81 -1.74 13.18 7.36
CA GLY A 81 -2.65 13.49 6.25
C GLY A 81 -4.03 13.91 6.73
N VAL A 82 -4.61 13.20 7.71
CA VAL A 82 -5.91 13.56 8.30
C VAL A 82 -5.83 14.90 9.01
N TYR A 83 -4.81 15.13 9.82
CA TYR A 83 -4.61 16.38 10.56
C TYR A 83 -4.55 17.59 9.63
N TRP A 84 -3.72 17.53 8.61
CA TRP A 84 -3.58 18.63 7.65
C TRP A 84 -4.81 18.80 6.75
N ALA A 85 -5.52 17.71 6.41
CA ALA A 85 -6.76 17.80 5.66
C ALA A 85 -7.83 18.58 6.43
N GLU A 86 -7.91 18.41 7.74
CA GLU A 86 -8.84 19.16 8.60
C GLU A 86 -8.44 20.62 8.77
N ILE A 87 -7.16 20.91 8.97
CA ILE A 87 -6.68 22.30 9.09
C ILE A 87 -6.94 23.08 7.80
N PHE A 88 -6.61 22.52 6.65
CA PHE A 88 -6.77 23.19 5.36
C PHE A 88 -8.15 22.98 4.74
N GLN A 89 -9.04 22.24 5.38
CA GLN A 89 -10.36 21.89 4.85
C GLN A 89 -10.30 21.31 3.43
N SER A 90 -9.27 20.48 3.17
CA SER A 90 -9.00 19.93 1.84
C SER A 90 -8.37 18.55 1.92
N GLY A 91 -9.08 17.52 1.43
CA GLY A 91 -8.57 16.15 1.35
C GLY A 91 -7.34 16.01 0.44
N VAL A 92 -7.24 16.85 -0.60
CA VAL A 92 -6.08 16.85 -1.51
C VAL A 92 -4.81 17.31 -0.78
N LEU A 93 -4.91 18.41 0.00
CA LEU A 93 -3.79 18.88 0.80
C LEU A 93 -3.41 17.87 1.87
N GLY A 94 -4.39 17.17 2.46
CA GLY A 94 -4.13 16.08 3.37
C GLY A 94 -3.26 14.99 2.74
N ILE A 95 -3.55 14.57 1.51
CA ILE A 95 -2.73 13.59 0.78
C ILE A 95 -1.32 14.13 0.55
N VAL A 96 -1.19 15.38 0.14
CA VAL A 96 0.13 16.00 -0.12
C VAL A 96 0.98 16.01 1.14
N PHE A 97 0.44 16.50 2.27
CA PHE A 97 1.19 16.56 3.52
C PHE A 97 1.44 15.18 4.13
N GLY A 98 0.48 14.25 4.04
CA GLY A 98 0.68 12.86 4.44
C GLY A 98 1.80 12.19 3.63
N SER A 99 1.80 12.38 2.31
CA SER A 99 2.86 11.87 1.43
C SER A 99 4.23 12.50 1.74
N LEU A 100 4.26 13.80 2.03
CA LEU A 100 5.48 14.51 2.41
C LEU A 100 6.04 13.99 3.74
N THR A 101 5.16 13.75 4.72
CA THR A 101 5.55 13.17 6.01
C THR A 101 6.12 11.76 5.83
N GLY A 102 5.46 10.91 5.05
CA GLY A 102 5.96 9.58 4.72
C GLY A 102 7.30 9.61 4.00
N ALA A 103 7.45 10.52 3.02
CA ALA A 103 8.71 10.71 2.29
C ALA A 103 9.85 11.16 3.22
N LEU A 104 9.56 12.04 4.17
CA LEU A 104 10.53 12.55 5.13
C LEU A 104 11.01 11.45 6.08
N ILE A 105 10.10 10.62 6.60
CA ILE A 105 10.47 9.47 7.44
C ILE A 105 11.26 8.45 6.63
N GLY A 106 10.84 8.13 5.41
CA GLY A 106 11.56 7.24 4.50
C GLY A 106 12.96 7.75 4.15
N PHE A 107 13.09 9.06 3.95
CA PHE A 107 14.40 9.71 3.74
C PHE A 107 15.32 9.54 4.95
N PHE A 108 14.81 9.75 6.18
CA PHE A 108 15.59 9.52 7.39
C PHE A 108 16.01 8.06 7.54
N LEU A 109 15.12 7.12 7.25
CA LEU A 109 15.46 5.69 7.24
C LEU A 109 16.58 5.40 6.24
N GLY A 110 16.50 5.94 5.04
CA GLY A 110 17.53 5.82 4.01
C GLY A 110 18.88 6.40 4.46
N VAL A 111 18.88 7.59 5.06
CA VAL A 111 20.09 8.23 5.60
C VAL A 111 20.71 7.38 6.72
N MET A 112 19.89 6.89 7.65
CA MET A 112 20.36 6.01 8.74
C MET A 112 20.97 4.71 8.19
N SER A 113 20.35 4.12 7.18
CA SER A 113 20.81 2.86 6.58
C SER A 113 22.10 3.04 5.78
N VAL A 114 22.19 4.08 4.95
CA VAL A 114 23.30 4.27 4.02
C VAL A 114 24.48 4.95 4.70
N TYR A 115 24.26 6.08 5.35
CA TYR A 115 25.33 6.87 5.99
C TYR A 115 25.60 6.45 7.43
N GLY A 116 24.55 6.16 8.19
CA GLY A 116 24.66 5.69 9.57
C GLY A 116 25.10 4.24 9.70
N LYS A 117 25.11 3.47 8.59
CA LYS A 117 25.39 2.03 8.58
C LYS A 117 24.55 1.26 9.61
N ALA A 118 23.36 1.77 9.91
CA ALA A 118 22.43 1.12 10.80
C ALA A 118 21.88 -0.15 10.15
N ASP A 119 21.60 -1.16 10.97
CA ASP A 119 20.88 -2.33 10.49
C ASP A 119 19.47 -1.91 10.05
N GLN A 120 19.14 -2.17 8.78
CA GLN A 120 17.89 -1.74 8.14
C GLN A 120 16.66 -2.36 8.81
N VAL A 121 16.81 -3.62 9.27
CA VAL A 121 15.73 -4.35 9.94
C VAL A 121 15.43 -3.72 11.29
N ILE A 122 16.49 -3.45 12.08
CA ILE A 122 16.36 -2.83 13.40
C ILE A 122 15.80 -1.42 13.29
N ALA A 123 16.29 -0.62 12.35
CA ALA A 123 15.81 0.74 12.12
C ALA A 123 14.33 0.74 11.69
N GLY A 124 13.94 -0.15 10.76
CA GLY A 124 12.55 -0.29 10.33
C GLY A 124 11.61 -0.74 11.46
N MET A 125 12.00 -1.75 12.23
CA MET A 125 11.21 -2.17 13.39
C MET A 125 11.10 -1.06 14.44
N GLY A 126 12.15 -0.26 14.63
CA GLY A 126 12.13 0.90 15.51
C GLY A 126 11.06 1.93 15.09
N ILE A 127 10.94 2.21 13.79
CA ILE A 127 9.89 3.10 13.24
C ILE A 127 8.51 2.51 13.50
N ASN A 128 8.31 1.21 13.29
CA ASN A 128 7.02 0.57 13.55
C ASN A 128 6.63 0.67 15.03
N LEU A 129 7.54 0.36 15.95
CA LEU A 129 7.30 0.47 17.39
C LEU A 129 7.00 1.90 17.83
N LEU A 130 7.75 2.86 17.28
CA LEU A 130 7.53 4.29 17.53
C LEU A 130 6.14 4.71 17.05
N ALA A 131 5.73 4.29 15.86
CA ALA A 131 4.43 4.63 15.28
C ALA A 131 3.27 4.06 16.12
N VAL A 132 3.37 2.81 16.57
CA VAL A 132 2.36 2.15 17.41
C VAL A 132 2.15 2.88 18.75
N GLY A 133 3.19 3.49 19.31
CA GLY A 133 3.08 4.31 20.52
C GLY A 133 2.66 5.75 20.23
N LEU A 134 3.27 6.37 19.21
CA LEU A 134 3.09 7.79 18.90
C LEU A 134 1.70 8.10 18.34
N VAL A 135 1.18 7.25 17.45
CA VAL A 135 -0.10 7.53 16.78
C VAL A 135 -1.29 7.56 17.73
N PRO A 136 -1.51 6.57 18.62
CA PRO A 136 -2.58 6.65 19.61
C PRO A 136 -2.41 7.83 20.59
N PHE A 137 -1.16 8.14 20.97
CA PHE A 137 -0.87 9.29 21.81
C PHE A 137 -1.28 10.61 21.13
N LEU A 138 -0.93 10.79 19.86
CA LEU A 138 -1.29 12.00 19.11
C LEU A 138 -2.80 12.06 18.83
N LEU A 139 -3.46 10.92 18.55
CA LEU A 139 -4.93 10.89 18.42
C LEU A 139 -5.60 11.39 19.69
N MET A 140 -5.13 10.95 20.86
CA MET A 140 -5.64 11.41 22.15
C MET A 140 -5.36 12.90 22.38
N ALA A 141 -4.14 13.35 22.05
CA ALA A 141 -3.72 14.75 22.27
C ALA A 141 -4.43 15.74 21.36
N ILE A 142 -4.70 15.36 20.11
CA ILE A 142 -5.27 16.27 19.10
C ILE A 142 -6.81 16.24 19.11
N TRP A 143 -7.40 15.04 19.13
CA TRP A 143 -8.85 14.86 19.02
C TRP A 143 -9.53 14.42 20.32
N ALA A 144 -8.79 14.26 21.43
CA ALA A 144 -9.27 13.83 22.73
C ALA A 144 -10.03 12.49 22.73
N PHE A 145 -9.81 11.65 21.73
CA PHE A 145 -10.45 10.34 21.59
C PHE A 145 -9.44 9.25 21.23
N PRO A 146 -9.30 8.18 22.01
CA PRO A 146 -8.39 7.08 21.70
C PRO A 146 -9.00 6.15 20.66
N GLY A 147 -8.25 5.88 19.59
CA GLY A 147 -8.50 4.75 18.71
C GLY A 147 -8.98 5.12 17.32
N ILE A 148 -10.16 5.71 17.14
CA ILE A 148 -10.72 5.98 15.81
C ILE A 148 -11.17 7.44 15.71
N HIS A 149 -10.63 8.15 14.75
CA HIS A 149 -11.12 9.47 14.35
C HIS A 149 -11.96 9.35 13.08
N ILE A 150 -13.20 9.89 13.14
CA ILE A 150 -14.11 9.87 11.99
C ILE A 150 -13.84 11.08 11.11
N PHE A 151 -13.24 10.84 9.96
CA PHE A 151 -12.91 11.88 9.00
C PHE A 151 -14.18 12.47 8.35
N PRO A 152 -14.32 13.82 8.30
CA PRO A 152 -15.48 14.48 7.70
C PRO A 152 -15.69 14.08 6.24
N LYS A 153 -16.93 13.73 5.89
CA LYS A 153 -17.27 13.27 4.53
C LYS A 153 -17.04 14.32 3.46
N GLU A 154 -17.18 15.58 3.82
CA GLU A 154 -17.00 16.74 2.95
C GLU A 154 -15.57 16.90 2.46
N LEU A 155 -14.61 16.41 3.25
CA LEU A 155 -13.18 16.46 2.93
C LEU A 155 -12.70 15.23 2.16
N MET A 156 -13.55 14.21 2.00
CA MET A 156 -13.20 13.02 1.24
C MET A 156 -13.08 13.35 -0.25
N ILE A 157 -12.07 12.76 -0.90
CA ILE A 157 -11.90 12.90 -2.34
C ILE A 157 -13.09 12.28 -3.05
N PRO A 158 -13.75 13.03 -3.97
CA PRO A 158 -14.91 12.52 -4.68
C PRO A 158 -14.52 11.31 -5.55
N ARG A 159 -15.37 10.28 -5.50
CA ARG A 159 -15.21 9.09 -6.34
C ARG A 159 -15.90 9.30 -7.67
N VAL A 160 -15.31 8.83 -8.74
CA VAL A 160 -15.93 8.78 -10.06
C VAL A 160 -16.95 7.65 -10.04
N ARG A 161 -18.22 8.00 -10.22
CA ARG A 161 -19.33 7.05 -10.29
C ARG A 161 -19.61 6.70 -11.74
N LEU A 162 -19.64 5.41 -12.03
CA LEU A 162 -19.97 4.87 -13.34
C LEU A 162 -21.23 4.03 -13.20
N ASP A 163 -22.27 4.41 -13.93
CA ASP A 163 -23.50 3.63 -14.01
C ASP A 163 -23.25 2.45 -14.95
N THR A 164 -23.28 1.25 -14.39
CA THR A 164 -23.14 0.03 -15.18
C THR A 164 -24.45 -0.76 -15.16
N PRO A 165 -24.73 -1.60 -16.17
CA PRO A 165 -25.94 -2.43 -16.20
C PRO A 165 -26.10 -3.36 -14.97
N GLN A 166 -24.99 -3.58 -14.24
CA GLN A 166 -24.93 -4.45 -13.07
C GLN A 166 -24.95 -3.68 -11.74
N GLY A 167 -25.09 -2.35 -11.78
CA GLY A 167 -25.15 -1.46 -10.62
C GLY A 167 -24.16 -0.31 -10.67
N LEU A 168 -24.21 0.53 -9.62
CA LEU A 168 -23.29 1.66 -9.45
C LEU A 168 -21.89 1.13 -9.09
N PHE A 169 -20.92 1.47 -9.93
CA PHE A 169 -19.50 1.22 -9.67
C PHE A 169 -18.81 2.54 -9.38
N SER A 170 -18.10 2.63 -8.26
CA SER A 170 -17.35 3.83 -7.90
C SER A 170 -15.85 3.58 -7.90
N LEU A 171 -15.12 4.37 -8.68
CA LEU A 171 -13.68 4.29 -8.78
C LEU A 171 -13.03 5.49 -8.08
N SER A 172 -12.07 5.22 -7.19
CA SER A 172 -11.29 6.29 -6.58
C SER A 172 -10.21 6.79 -7.54
N PRO A 173 -10.05 8.12 -7.72
CA PRO A 173 -8.93 8.68 -8.49
C PRO A 173 -7.57 8.22 -7.95
N ILE A 174 -7.47 7.96 -6.64
CA ILE A 174 -6.24 7.48 -6.00
C ILE A 174 -5.88 6.07 -6.48
N THR A 175 -6.87 5.22 -6.75
CA THR A 175 -6.64 3.88 -7.33
C THR A 175 -6.03 3.96 -8.72
N LEU A 176 -6.52 4.89 -9.57
CA LEU A 176 -5.93 5.13 -10.88
C LEU A 176 -4.49 5.66 -10.77
N LEU A 177 -4.25 6.55 -9.80
CA LEU A 177 -2.92 7.06 -9.51
C LEU A 177 -1.98 5.93 -9.05
N ALA A 178 -2.46 4.99 -8.22
CA ALA A 178 -1.67 3.85 -7.77
C ALA A 178 -1.26 2.93 -8.93
N ILE A 179 -2.19 2.63 -9.84
CA ILE A 179 -1.90 1.85 -11.05
C ILE A 179 -0.91 2.59 -11.94
N GLY A 180 -1.12 3.89 -12.14
CA GLY A 180 -0.21 4.75 -12.91
C GLY A 180 1.19 4.80 -12.31
N ALA A 181 1.31 4.90 -10.97
CA ALA A 181 2.57 4.87 -10.25
C ALA A 181 3.31 3.53 -10.43
N ALA A 182 2.59 2.40 -10.40
CA ALA A 182 3.17 1.08 -10.63
C ALA A 182 3.74 0.95 -12.06
N ILE A 183 2.99 1.42 -13.06
CA ILE A 183 3.46 1.44 -14.46
C ILE A 183 4.67 2.36 -14.60
N LEU A 184 4.61 3.55 -14.00
CA LEU A 184 5.72 4.51 -14.04
C LEU A 184 6.98 3.94 -13.38
N ALA A 185 6.85 3.29 -12.22
CA ALA A 185 7.97 2.63 -11.54
C ALA A 185 8.57 1.51 -12.39
N TYR A 186 7.74 0.72 -13.05
CA TYR A 186 8.21 -0.31 -13.99
C TYR A 186 9.03 0.31 -15.14
N VAL A 187 8.50 1.36 -15.78
CA VAL A 187 9.18 2.07 -16.87
C VAL A 187 10.48 2.69 -16.34
N LEU A 188 10.43 3.37 -15.19
CA LEU A 188 11.58 3.98 -14.56
C LEU A 188 12.69 2.95 -14.29
N LEU A 189 12.37 1.83 -13.67
CA LEU A 189 13.34 0.82 -13.31
C LEU A 189 13.93 0.08 -14.52
N HIS A 190 13.12 -0.18 -15.57
CA HIS A 190 13.54 -1.04 -16.68
C HIS A 190 13.89 -0.30 -17.98
N ARG A 191 13.40 0.94 -18.15
CA ARG A 191 13.53 1.68 -19.41
C ARG A 191 14.30 2.99 -19.30
N THR A 192 14.81 3.36 -18.11
CA THR A 192 15.52 4.63 -17.91
C THR A 192 16.95 4.43 -17.42
N LEU A 193 17.80 5.45 -17.65
CA LEU A 193 19.16 5.49 -17.12
C LEU A 193 19.19 5.57 -15.59
N LEU A 194 18.17 6.21 -14.97
CA LEU A 194 18.04 6.25 -13.52
C LEU A 194 17.78 4.86 -12.96
N GLY A 195 16.91 4.08 -13.57
CA GLY A 195 16.63 2.69 -13.17
C GLY A 195 17.85 1.79 -13.32
N LEU A 196 18.67 2.00 -14.35
CA LEU A 196 19.95 1.29 -14.50
C LEU A 196 20.91 1.61 -13.34
N ARG A 197 21.03 2.90 -12.96
CA ARG A 197 21.88 3.32 -11.83
C ARG A 197 21.37 2.74 -10.51
N ILE A 198 20.06 2.78 -10.26
CA ILE A 198 19.42 2.21 -9.05
C ILE A 198 19.78 0.73 -8.92
N ARG A 199 19.58 -0.05 -9.98
CA ARG A 199 19.91 -1.49 -9.97
C ARG A 199 21.40 -1.75 -9.81
N ALA A 200 22.27 -0.97 -10.47
CA ALA A 200 23.70 -1.14 -10.38
C ALA A 200 24.26 -0.86 -8.96
N VAL A 201 23.58 -0.02 -8.17
CA VAL A 201 23.93 0.22 -6.76
C VAL A 201 23.48 -0.93 -5.88
N GLY A 202 22.28 -1.48 -6.13
CA GLY A 202 21.71 -2.57 -5.32
C GLY A 202 22.36 -3.93 -5.57
N GLU A 203 23.03 -4.15 -6.69
CA GLU A 203 23.75 -5.41 -7.02
C GLU A 203 25.16 -5.49 -6.41
N ARG A 204 25.63 -4.46 -5.71
CA ARG A 204 26.92 -4.43 -5.00
C ARG A 204 26.79 -4.90 -3.56
#